data_b23760c4fc31c15b58bcf0ba6bf6a5d2
#
_entry.id   b23760c4fc31c15b58bcf0ba6bf6a5d2
#
_cell.length_a   1.000
_cell.length_b   1.000
_cell.length_c   1.000
_cell.angle_alpha   90.00
_cell.angle_beta   90.00
_cell.angle_gamma   90.00
#
_symmetry.space_group_name_H-M   'P 1'
#
loop_
_entity.id
_entity.type
_entity.pdbx_description
1 polymer ?
#
loop_
_entity_poly.entity_id
_entity_poly.type
_entity_poly.pdbx_seq_one_letter_code
_entity_poly.pdbx_strand_id
1 'polypeptide(L)'
;ELVFGTGEKPKDFLYFYFGTFIGGGLVLNGRLFPGRTGNAGGVGPMPVPGPDGGTRRLFDLASMSRLAEMMEEAGESSDHLWQQHRAWEVSRPILDAWIDGAAQGLAYAILSASALTELEAVLIDGWMPAAIRTEITRRTEAALDRLDMSGVERPQVRQGTVGPDARALGAAAIPLAQRYL
;
A
#
# COMPACT_ATOMS: atom_id res chain seq x y z
N GLU A 1 10.91 4.60 3.60
CA GLU A 1 10.85 5.69 2.63
C GLU A 1 11.41 6.98 3.20
N LEU A 2 10.98 7.40 4.39
CA LEU A 2 11.43 8.64 5.03
C LEU A 2 12.97 8.74 5.15
N VAL A 3 13.63 7.65 5.50
CA VAL A 3 15.09 7.60 5.71
C VAL A 3 15.83 7.15 4.44
N PHE A 4 15.37 6.09 3.79
CA PHE A 4 16.08 5.42 2.70
C PHE A 4 15.50 5.69 1.31
N GLY A 5 14.34 6.33 1.23
CA GLY A 5 13.75 6.69 -0.06
C GLY A 5 14.63 7.66 -0.85
N THR A 6 14.57 7.57 -2.16
CA THR A 6 15.32 8.41 -3.09
C THR A 6 14.42 9.47 -3.74
N GLY A 7 15.02 10.59 -4.18
CA GLY A 7 14.30 11.68 -4.82
C GLY A 7 13.68 12.68 -3.85
N GLU A 8 12.78 13.50 -4.37
CA GLU A 8 12.06 14.50 -3.59
C GLU A 8 11.04 13.82 -2.67
N LYS A 9 11.14 14.12 -1.39
CA LYS A 9 10.28 13.52 -0.35
C LYS A 9 9.14 14.46 0.00
N PRO A 10 7.87 14.02 -0.11
CA PRO A 10 6.75 14.78 0.44
C PRO A 10 6.91 14.88 1.95
N LYS A 11 6.37 15.96 2.54
CA LYS A 11 6.39 16.15 3.99
C LYS A 11 5.24 15.44 4.68
N ASP A 12 4.11 15.35 3.98
CA ASP A 12 2.89 14.75 4.49
C ASP A 12 2.45 13.63 3.54
N PHE A 13 2.67 12.39 3.95
CA PHE A 13 2.33 11.24 3.12
C PHE A 13 1.88 10.01 3.89
N LEU A 14 1.05 9.23 3.25
CA LEU A 14 0.68 7.89 3.68
C LEU A 14 1.45 6.86 2.86
N TYR A 15 2.10 5.94 3.54
CA TYR A 15 2.87 4.86 2.92
C TYR A 15 2.10 3.55 3.03
N PHE A 16 1.88 2.87 1.90
CA PHE A 16 1.33 1.52 1.84
C PHE A 16 2.43 0.53 1.50
N TYR A 17 2.49 -0.56 2.24
CA TYR A 17 3.43 -1.64 2.00
C TYR A 17 2.68 -2.97 1.81
N PHE A 18 2.77 -3.52 0.61
CA PHE A 18 2.26 -4.84 0.28
C PHE A 18 3.21 -5.93 0.79
N GLY A 19 2.82 -6.59 1.86
CA GLY A 19 3.47 -7.77 2.42
C GLY A 19 2.50 -8.93 2.50
N THR A 20 2.74 -9.89 3.38
CA THR A 20 1.77 -10.95 3.69
C THR A 20 0.40 -10.32 3.95
N PHE A 21 0.35 -9.31 4.80
CA PHE A 21 -0.77 -8.39 4.92
C PHE A 21 -0.32 -6.99 4.53
N ILE A 22 -1.22 -6.21 3.94
CA ILE A 22 -0.93 -4.81 3.67
C ILE A 22 -0.80 -4.06 4.99
N GLY A 23 0.23 -3.27 5.11
CA GLY A 23 0.48 -2.35 6.21
C GLY A 23 0.79 -0.96 5.71
N GLY A 24 1.15 -0.07 6.63
CA GLY A 24 1.52 1.29 6.24
C GLY A 24 2.13 2.09 7.37
N GLY A 25 2.35 3.35 7.07
CA GLY A 25 2.84 4.36 8.01
C GLY A 25 2.44 5.75 7.58
N LEU A 26 2.21 6.62 8.54
CA LEU A 26 1.84 8.02 8.32
C LEU A 26 3.04 8.91 8.65
N VAL A 27 3.38 9.80 7.73
CA VAL A 27 4.39 10.84 7.92
C VAL A 27 3.69 12.19 7.85
N LEU A 28 3.88 13.04 8.86
CA LEU A 28 3.33 14.38 8.94
C LEU A 28 4.43 15.36 9.30
N ASN A 29 4.51 16.48 8.59
CA ASN A 29 5.55 17.50 8.75
C ASN A 29 6.98 16.91 8.64
N GLY A 30 7.17 15.95 7.73
CA GLY A 30 8.45 15.29 7.51
C GLY A 30 8.88 14.34 8.62
N ARG A 31 7.99 13.95 9.53
CA ARG A 31 8.26 13.05 10.65
C ARG A 31 7.28 11.89 10.70
N LEU A 32 7.76 10.73 11.07
CA LEU A 32 6.89 9.60 11.34
C LEU A 32 5.89 9.96 12.44
N PHE A 33 4.62 9.79 12.16
CA PHE A 33 3.55 9.95 13.14
C PHE A 33 3.21 8.57 13.74
N PRO A 34 3.69 8.25 14.94
CA PRO A 34 3.51 6.92 15.52
C PRO A 34 2.11 6.72 16.10
N GLY A 35 1.39 7.80 16.43
CA GLY A 35 0.18 7.73 17.23
C GLY A 35 0.46 7.34 18.69
N ARG A 36 -0.60 7.12 19.46
CA ARG A 36 -0.50 6.83 20.91
C ARG A 36 0.17 5.50 21.23
N THR A 37 -0.01 4.49 20.39
CA THR A 37 0.47 3.11 20.62
C THR A 37 1.48 2.63 19.58
N GLY A 38 1.94 3.52 18.70
CA GLY A 38 2.86 3.15 17.61
C GLY A 38 2.17 2.52 16.39
N ASN A 39 0.84 2.59 16.30
CA ASN A 39 0.08 1.93 15.23
C ASN A 39 -0.64 2.92 14.28
N ALA A 40 -0.29 4.20 14.31
CA ALA A 40 -0.83 5.15 13.34
C ALA A 40 -0.36 4.81 11.93
N GLY A 41 -1.25 4.95 10.95
CA GLY A 41 -0.99 4.50 9.59
C GLY A 41 -1.10 2.98 9.38
N GLY A 42 -1.57 2.24 10.38
CA GLY A 42 -1.92 0.83 10.23
C GLY A 42 -3.16 0.67 9.36
N VAL A 43 -2.97 0.80 8.06
CA VAL A 43 -4.04 0.93 7.04
C VAL A 43 -4.81 -0.37 6.76
N GLY A 44 -4.24 -1.52 7.08
CA GLY A 44 -4.83 -2.83 6.78
C GLY A 44 -6.28 -3.00 7.28
N PRO A 45 -6.64 -2.59 8.50
CA PRO A 45 -8.00 -2.68 9.02
C PRO A 45 -9.00 -1.66 8.45
N MET A 46 -8.59 -0.72 7.60
CA MET A 46 -9.50 0.31 7.06
C MET A 46 -10.69 -0.34 6.34
N PRO A 47 -11.92 0.09 6.68
CA PRO A 47 -13.12 -0.41 6.00
C PRO A 47 -13.18 0.18 4.59
N VAL A 48 -13.36 -0.70 3.61
CA VAL A 48 -13.48 -0.35 2.19
C VAL A 48 -14.62 -1.14 1.56
N PRO A 49 -15.24 -0.67 0.47
CA PRO A 49 -16.23 -1.46 -0.25
C PRO A 49 -15.62 -2.74 -0.83
N GLY A 50 -16.32 -3.84 -0.66
CA GLY A 50 -16.02 -5.11 -1.30
C GLY A 50 -16.66 -5.22 -2.69
N PRO A 51 -16.23 -6.20 -3.49
CA PRO A 51 -16.76 -6.41 -4.84
C PRO A 51 -18.25 -6.79 -4.87
N ASP A 52 -18.78 -7.27 -3.76
CA ASP A 52 -20.19 -7.63 -3.55
C ASP A 52 -21.05 -6.47 -3.01
N GLY A 53 -20.46 -5.27 -2.89
CA GLY A 53 -21.12 -4.09 -2.31
C GLY A 53 -21.14 -4.07 -0.77
N GLY A 54 -20.65 -5.13 -0.13
CA GLY A 54 -20.49 -5.17 1.33
C GLY A 54 -19.23 -4.43 1.79
N THR A 55 -19.04 -4.32 3.09
CA THR A 55 -17.80 -3.77 3.68
C THR A 55 -16.76 -4.87 3.87
N ARG A 56 -15.52 -4.59 3.48
CA ARG A 56 -14.33 -5.42 3.70
C ARG A 56 -13.26 -4.58 4.40
N ARG A 57 -12.22 -5.23 4.92
CA ARG A 57 -11.01 -4.53 5.38
C ARG A 57 -10.04 -4.43 4.20
N LEU A 58 -9.24 -3.39 4.15
CA LEU A 58 -8.30 -3.22 3.05
C LEU A 58 -7.38 -4.45 2.88
N PHE A 59 -6.96 -5.09 3.98
CA PHE A 59 -6.09 -6.26 3.87
C PHE A 59 -6.78 -7.50 3.28
N ASP A 60 -8.10 -7.59 3.32
CA ASP A 60 -8.85 -8.67 2.68
C ASP A 60 -8.86 -8.54 1.14
N LEU A 61 -8.49 -7.36 0.61
CA LEU A 61 -8.41 -7.09 -0.83
C LEU A 61 -6.99 -6.92 -1.35
N ALA A 62 -6.12 -6.26 -0.58
CA ALA A 62 -4.84 -5.75 -1.03
C ALA A 62 -3.62 -6.48 -0.45
N SER A 63 -3.78 -7.61 0.23
CA SER A 63 -2.67 -8.38 0.77
C SER A 63 -2.16 -9.44 -0.20
N MET A 64 -0.89 -9.82 -0.08
CA MET A 64 -0.34 -10.96 -0.84
C MET A 64 -1.00 -12.28 -0.42
N SER A 65 -1.44 -12.41 0.85
CA SER A 65 -2.22 -13.57 1.31
C SER A 65 -3.51 -13.72 0.49
N ARG A 66 -4.19 -12.62 0.14
CA ARG A 66 -5.39 -12.71 -0.72
C ARG A 66 -5.05 -13.19 -2.13
N LEU A 67 -3.95 -12.74 -2.70
CA LEU A 67 -3.49 -13.25 -4.01
C LEU A 67 -3.18 -14.75 -3.91
N ALA A 68 -2.49 -15.18 -2.86
CA ALA A 68 -2.19 -16.60 -2.64
C ALA A 68 -3.47 -17.45 -2.53
N GLU A 69 -4.46 -16.99 -1.76
CA GLU A 69 -5.77 -17.64 -1.66
C GLU A 69 -6.46 -17.78 -3.03
N MET A 70 -6.48 -16.71 -3.83
CA MET A 70 -7.08 -16.72 -5.18
C MET A 70 -6.37 -17.70 -6.12
N MET A 71 -5.05 -17.83 -6.02
CA MET A 71 -4.27 -18.79 -6.78
C MET A 71 -4.60 -20.24 -6.36
N GLU A 72 -4.64 -20.50 -5.05
CA GLU A 72 -4.96 -21.81 -4.50
C GLU A 72 -6.41 -22.24 -4.83
N GLU A 73 -7.37 -21.32 -4.74
CA GLU A 73 -8.75 -21.52 -5.18
C GLU A 73 -8.84 -21.94 -6.67
N ALA A 74 -7.91 -21.46 -7.49
CA ALA A 74 -7.80 -21.78 -8.92
C ALA A 74 -6.88 -22.99 -9.22
N GLY A 75 -6.28 -23.60 -8.19
CA GLY A 75 -5.35 -24.73 -8.34
C GLY A 75 -3.94 -24.32 -8.77
N GLU A 76 -3.56 -23.05 -8.63
CA GLU A 76 -2.20 -22.56 -8.88
C GLU A 76 -1.38 -22.57 -7.58
N SER A 77 -0.06 -22.88 -7.67
CA SER A 77 0.83 -22.80 -6.51
C SER A 77 1.17 -21.35 -6.20
N SER A 78 1.06 -20.97 -4.93
CA SER A 78 1.39 -19.65 -4.43
C SER A 78 2.79 -19.53 -3.81
N ASP A 79 3.54 -20.61 -3.68
CA ASP A 79 4.81 -20.68 -2.95
C ASP A 79 5.84 -19.66 -3.41
N HIS A 80 5.92 -19.43 -4.72
CA HIS A 80 6.90 -18.52 -5.32
C HIS A 80 6.66 -17.04 -4.96
N LEU A 81 5.45 -16.65 -4.55
CA LEU A 81 5.18 -15.29 -4.09
C LEU A 81 6.03 -14.92 -2.87
N TRP A 82 6.34 -15.91 -2.03
CA TRP A 82 7.09 -15.72 -0.78
C TRP A 82 8.60 -15.84 -0.96
N GLN A 83 9.02 -16.54 -2.02
CA GLN A 83 10.43 -16.84 -2.27
C GLN A 83 11.13 -15.72 -3.03
N GLN A 84 10.42 -15.01 -3.90
CA GLN A 84 11.01 -13.97 -4.74
C GLN A 84 10.02 -12.82 -5.01
N HIS A 85 10.59 -11.62 -5.15
CA HIS A 85 9.84 -10.41 -5.48
C HIS A 85 10.09 -9.92 -6.92
N ARG A 86 10.93 -10.58 -7.70
CA ARG A 86 11.34 -10.12 -9.04
C ARG A 86 10.39 -10.52 -10.15
N ALA A 87 9.83 -11.71 -10.05
CA ALA A 87 8.88 -12.24 -11.03
C ALA A 87 7.89 -13.18 -10.32
N TRP A 88 6.61 -13.05 -10.65
CA TRP A 88 5.56 -13.92 -10.15
C TRP A 88 4.89 -14.63 -11.33
N GLU A 89 4.71 -15.92 -11.19
CA GLU A 89 4.06 -16.78 -12.18
C GLU A 89 2.59 -16.93 -11.78
N VAL A 90 1.79 -15.92 -12.05
CA VAL A 90 0.34 -15.85 -11.74
C VAL A 90 -0.41 -15.75 -13.06
N SER A 91 -1.47 -16.52 -13.21
CA SER A 91 -2.33 -16.42 -14.39
C SER A 91 -2.93 -15.01 -14.49
N ARG A 92 -3.00 -14.49 -15.71
CA ARG A 92 -3.42 -13.13 -15.97
C ARG A 92 -4.80 -12.77 -15.37
N PRO A 93 -5.83 -13.64 -15.46
CA PRO A 93 -7.14 -13.34 -14.87
C PRO A 93 -7.09 -13.16 -13.36
N ILE A 94 -6.33 -14.00 -12.65
CA ILE A 94 -6.20 -13.91 -11.18
C ILE A 94 -5.46 -12.64 -10.79
N LEU A 95 -4.33 -12.38 -11.44
CA LEU A 95 -3.52 -11.21 -11.17
C LEU A 95 -4.30 -9.90 -11.42
N ASP A 96 -5.01 -9.82 -12.55
CA ASP A 96 -5.81 -8.64 -12.88
C ASP A 96 -6.95 -8.44 -11.89
N ALA A 97 -7.66 -9.50 -11.49
CA ALA A 97 -8.74 -9.41 -10.50
C ALA A 97 -8.22 -8.94 -9.13
N TRP A 98 -7.07 -9.46 -8.70
CA TRP A 98 -6.44 -9.03 -7.45
C TRP A 98 -5.98 -7.57 -7.51
N ILE A 99 -5.32 -7.15 -8.60
CA ILE A 99 -4.87 -5.76 -8.76
C ILE A 99 -6.07 -4.80 -8.78
N ASP A 100 -7.16 -5.16 -9.45
CA ASP A 100 -8.38 -4.33 -9.49
C ASP A 100 -9.01 -4.18 -8.10
N GLY A 101 -9.13 -5.28 -7.37
CA GLY A 101 -9.64 -5.25 -5.99
C GLY A 101 -8.75 -4.42 -5.05
N ALA A 102 -7.45 -4.60 -5.14
CA ALA A 102 -6.47 -3.85 -4.36
C ALA A 102 -6.53 -2.35 -4.70
N ALA A 103 -6.56 -2.00 -5.98
CA ALA A 103 -6.61 -0.61 -6.45
C ALA A 103 -7.90 0.12 -6.01
N GLN A 104 -9.03 -0.54 -6.09
CA GLN A 104 -10.29 0.01 -5.58
C GLN A 104 -10.24 0.21 -4.07
N GLY A 105 -9.79 -0.79 -3.31
CA GLY A 105 -9.65 -0.68 -1.87
C GLY A 105 -8.71 0.45 -1.47
N LEU A 106 -7.57 0.58 -2.14
CA LEU A 106 -6.62 1.68 -1.93
C LEU A 106 -7.26 3.04 -2.21
N ALA A 107 -8.02 3.20 -3.29
CA ALA A 107 -8.65 4.47 -3.62
C ALA A 107 -9.60 4.95 -2.51
N TYR A 108 -10.43 4.05 -1.96
CA TYR A 108 -11.29 4.39 -0.82
C TYR A 108 -10.51 4.67 0.46
N ALA A 109 -9.44 3.92 0.72
CA ALA A 109 -8.58 4.15 1.86
C ALA A 109 -7.87 5.51 1.77
N ILE A 110 -7.40 5.89 0.57
CA ILE A 110 -6.79 7.19 0.29
C ILE A 110 -7.79 8.32 0.49
N LEU A 111 -8.99 8.22 -0.08
CA LEU A 111 -10.05 9.21 0.11
C LEU A 111 -10.36 9.41 1.60
N SER A 112 -10.53 8.31 2.35
CA SER A 112 -10.82 8.36 3.78
C SER A 112 -9.69 8.99 4.59
N ALA A 113 -8.44 8.65 4.28
CA ALA A 113 -7.27 9.23 4.93
C ALA A 113 -7.13 10.72 4.61
N SER A 114 -7.32 11.11 3.35
CA SER A 114 -7.22 12.50 2.89
C SER A 114 -8.33 13.39 3.44
N ALA A 115 -9.49 12.82 3.77
CA ALA A 115 -10.56 13.53 4.45
C ALA A 115 -10.24 13.88 5.93
N LEU A 116 -9.26 13.19 6.53
CA LEU A 116 -8.82 13.42 7.91
C LEU A 116 -7.49 14.16 7.99
N THR A 117 -6.66 14.04 6.95
CA THR A 117 -5.32 14.63 6.90
C THR A 117 -5.05 15.12 5.49
N GLU A 118 -4.56 16.34 5.35
CA GLU A 118 -4.13 16.86 4.05
C GLU A 118 -2.78 16.19 3.67
N LEU A 119 -2.84 15.25 2.74
CA LEU A 119 -1.67 14.51 2.29
C LEU A 119 -1.14 15.08 0.97
N GLU A 120 0.16 15.35 0.88
CA GLU A 120 0.81 15.70 -0.40
C GLU A 120 0.87 14.50 -1.33
N ALA A 121 1.15 13.32 -0.77
CA ALA A 121 1.31 12.10 -1.54
C ALA A 121 0.87 10.84 -0.79
N VAL A 122 0.64 9.81 -1.58
CA VAL A 122 0.51 8.43 -1.13
C VAL A 122 1.55 7.59 -1.86
N LEU A 123 2.30 6.81 -1.11
CA LEU A 123 3.36 5.97 -1.66
C LEU A 123 2.96 4.51 -1.59
N ILE A 124 3.06 3.79 -2.70
CA ILE A 124 2.75 2.36 -2.81
C ILE A 124 4.04 1.59 -3.02
N ASP A 125 4.34 0.68 -2.11
CA ASP A 125 5.54 -0.15 -2.13
C ASP A 125 5.25 -1.57 -1.65
N GLY A 126 6.23 -2.45 -1.66
CA GLY A 126 6.06 -3.79 -1.10
C GLY A 126 6.95 -4.86 -1.70
N TRP A 127 6.69 -6.08 -1.23
CA TRP A 127 7.31 -7.30 -1.70
C TRP A 127 6.60 -7.79 -2.96
N MET A 128 6.86 -7.13 -4.09
CA MET A 128 6.26 -7.47 -5.38
C MET A 128 7.16 -7.06 -6.54
N PRO A 129 7.00 -7.66 -7.72
CA PRO A 129 7.66 -7.20 -8.94
C PRO A 129 7.34 -5.73 -9.25
N ALA A 130 8.34 -4.99 -9.73
CA ALA A 130 8.19 -3.57 -10.07
C ALA A 130 7.05 -3.31 -11.07
N ALA A 131 6.86 -4.21 -12.04
CA ALA A 131 5.78 -4.10 -13.02
C ALA A 131 4.39 -4.18 -12.37
N ILE A 132 4.21 -5.04 -11.36
CA ILE A 132 2.96 -5.17 -10.61
C ILE A 132 2.72 -3.92 -9.77
N ARG A 133 3.76 -3.41 -9.09
CA ARG A 133 3.68 -2.16 -8.34
C ARG A 133 3.27 -0.99 -9.24
N THR A 134 3.86 -0.89 -10.42
CA THR A 134 3.48 0.13 -11.42
C THR A 134 2.01 0.01 -11.79
N GLU A 135 1.52 -1.20 -12.04
CA GLU A 135 0.14 -1.41 -12.44
C GLU A 135 -0.85 -1.14 -11.31
N ILE A 136 -0.54 -1.53 -10.08
CA ILE A 136 -1.35 -1.18 -8.89
C ILE A 136 -1.43 0.34 -8.75
N THR A 137 -0.29 1.05 -8.83
CA THR A 137 -0.26 2.52 -8.73
C THR A 137 -1.14 3.15 -9.79
N ARG A 138 -0.98 2.77 -11.04
CA ARG A 138 -1.76 3.28 -12.17
C ARG A 138 -3.27 3.01 -12.04
N ARG A 139 -3.67 1.78 -11.62
CA ARG A 139 -5.08 1.44 -11.41
C ARG A 139 -5.66 2.15 -10.19
N THR A 140 -4.87 2.40 -9.15
CA THR A 140 -5.30 3.19 -7.98
C THR A 140 -5.59 4.63 -8.38
N GLU A 141 -4.75 5.28 -9.19
CA GLU A 141 -5.01 6.61 -9.75
C GLU A 141 -6.31 6.63 -10.55
N ALA A 142 -6.48 5.67 -11.46
CA ALA A 142 -7.70 5.55 -12.25
C ALA A 142 -8.96 5.24 -11.42
N ALA A 143 -8.82 4.57 -10.27
CA ALA A 143 -9.90 4.34 -9.33
C ALA A 143 -10.27 5.62 -8.57
N LEU A 144 -9.28 6.41 -8.15
CA LEU A 144 -9.49 7.72 -7.53
C LEU A 144 -10.23 8.70 -8.46
N ASP A 145 -9.93 8.66 -9.79
CA ASP A 145 -10.61 9.50 -10.78
C ASP A 145 -12.12 9.24 -10.85
N ARG A 146 -12.59 8.08 -10.40
CA ARG A 146 -14.01 7.70 -10.38
C ARG A 146 -14.71 8.01 -9.06
N LEU A 147 -13.96 8.42 -8.02
CA LEU A 147 -14.53 8.80 -6.72
C LEU A 147 -14.83 10.29 -6.67
N ASP A 148 -15.88 10.64 -5.97
CA ASP A 148 -16.13 12.04 -5.64
C ASP A 148 -15.17 12.49 -4.55
N MET A 149 -14.22 13.34 -4.93
CA MET A 149 -13.22 13.96 -4.06
C MET A 149 -13.61 15.38 -3.64
N SER A 150 -14.88 15.79 -3.81
CA SER A 150 -15.33 17.13 -3.44
C SER A 150 -15.02 17.45 -1.98
N GLY A 151 -14.32 18.55 -1.74
CA GLY A 151 -13.92 18.98 -0.39
C GLY A 151 -12.71 18.27 0.20
N VAL A 152 -12.04 17.44 -0.60
CA VAL A 152 -10.81 16.75 -0.20
C VAL A 152 -9.68 17.11 -1.18
N GLU A 153 -8.54 17.56 -0.66
CA GLU A 153 -7.35 17.74 -1.50
C GLU A 153 -6.83 16.37 -1.96
N ARG A 154 -6.66 16.22 -3.28
CA ARG A 154 -6.24 14.96 -3.87
C ARG A 154 -4.72 14.78 -3.77
N PRO A 155 -4.24 13.75 -3.04
CA PRO A 155 -2.81 13.48 -2.98
C PRO A 155 -2.29 12.89 -4.30
N GLN A 156 -1.01 13.07 -4.55
CA GLN A 156 -0.34 12.39 -5.65
C GLN A 156 -0.12 10.91 -5.28
N VAL A 157 -0.51 9.99 -6.16
CA VAL A 157 -0.21 8.56 -5.98
C VAL A 157 1.12 8.26 -6.66
N ARG A 158 2.09 7.80 -5.89
CA ARG A 158 3.45 7.51 -6.38
C ARG A 158 3.88 6.11 -5.96
N GLN A 159 4.86 5.55 -6.65
CA GLN A 159 5.55 4.36 -6.18
C GLN A 159 6.53 4.72 -5.08
N GLY A 160 6.64 3.86 -4.05
CA GLY A 160 7.75 3.90 -3.11
C GLY A 160 9.05 3.49 -3.80
N THR A 161 10.17 3.92 -3.23
CA THR A 161 11.50 3.76 -3.85
C THR A 161 12.41 2.79 -3.09
N VAL A 162 12.00 2.33 -1.90
CA VAL A 162 12.79 1.40 -1.07
C VAL A 162 12.57 -0.05 -1.50
N GLY A 163 11.36 -0.39 -1.91
CA GLY A 163 11.05 -1.72 -2.44
C GLY A 163 10.95 -2.81 -1.36
N PRO A 164 11.31 -4.06 -1.73
CA PRO A 164 11.08 -5.24 -0.88
C PRO A 164 11.78 -5.16 0.48
N ASP A 165 12.90 -4.48 0.57
CA ASP A 165 13.71 -4.37 1.78
C ASP A 165 13.19 -3.30 2.77
N ALA A 166 12.11 -2.58 2.43
CA ALA A 166 11.60 -1.45 3.23
C ALA A 166 11.35 -1.83 4.70
N ARG A 167 10.84 -3.03 4.97
CA ARG A 167 10.60 -3.50 6.35
C ARG A 167 11.89 -3.70 7.13
N ALA A 168 12.88 -4.35 6.53
CA ALA A 168 14.17 -4.61 7.17
C ALA A 168 14.94 -3.30 7.40
N LEU A 169 14.99 -2.44 6.40
CA LEU A 169 15.63 -1.13 6.47
C LEU A 169 14.93 -0.22 7.48
N GLY A 170 13.59 -0.20 7.48
CA GLY A 170 12.80 0.57 8.44
C GLY A 170 13.06 0.14 9.89
N ALA A 171 13.09 -1.17 10.15
CA ALA A 171 13.43 -1.68 11.48
C ALA A 171 14.85 -1.30 11.91
N ALA A 172 15.82 -1.38 11.01
CA ALA A 172 17.21 -0.98 11.27
C ALA A 172 17.37 0.55 11.49
N ALA A 173 16.47 1.36 10.92
CA ALA A 173 16.51 2.82 11.07
C ALA A 173 15.98 3.31 12.43
N ILE A 174 15.14 2.57 13.13
CA ILE A 174 14.54 2.99 14.40
C ILE A 174 15.61 3.41 15.45
N PRO A 175 16.66 2.62 15.72
CA PRO A 175 17.70 3.03 16.67
C PRO A 175 18.49 4.26 16.22
N LEU A 176 18.67 4.43 14.90
CA LEU A 176 19.37 5.57 14.33
C LEU A 176 18.54 6.85 14.44
N ALA A 177 17.23 6.76 14.15
CA ALA A 177 16.32 7.88 14.26
C ALA A 177 16.18 8.36 15.72
N GLN A 178 16.14 7.46 16.69
CA GLN A 178 16.08 7.82 18.11
C GLN A 178 17.34 8.50 18.63
N ARG A 179 18.48 8.28 17.95
CA ARG A 179 19.78 8.82 18.39
C ARG A 179 20.20 10.10 17.67
N TYR A 180 19.69 10.35 16.47
CA TYR A 180 20.20 11.40 15.58
C TYR A 180 19.11 12.32 14.96
N LEU A 181 17.84 12.05 15.16
CA LEU A 181 16.69 12.85 14.73
C LEU A 181 15.77 13.17 15.93
#